data_6cff918ad21f77fafacd94948f07d30a
#
_entry.id   6cff918ad21f77fafacd94948f07d30a
#
_cell.length_a   1.000
_cell.length_b   1.000
_cell.length_c   1.000
_cell.angle_alpha   90.00
_cell.angle_beta   90.00
_cell.angle_gamma   90.00
#
_symmetry.space_group_name_H-M   'P 1'
#
loop_
_entity.id
_entity.type
_entity.pdbx_description
1 polymer ?
#
loop_
_entity_poly.entity_id
_entity_poly.type
_entity_poly.pdbx_seq_one_letter_code
_entity_poly.pdbx_strand_id
1 'polypeptide(L)'
;MSKPCKSCKEQIDEAATKCPKCQAYQKWYRNPQYVSLLFLPFVVVFLFWNTSHLRHLTDHPTFSAYLDKLNVSIVREDPDGSSIGKKRLLTVKLDNRSDKTWKRPKFQVESLDAEGKVLSAEHLSDYNLVVAPNSSVLTTLSLRVVPAEAVANRKVTLTDIESDLF
;
A
#
# COMPACT_ATOMS: atom_id res chain seq x y z
N MET A 1 -26.53 60.85 -8.02
CA MET A 1 -27.82 60.19 -7.66
C MET A 1 -27.61 59.33 -6.43
N SER A 2 -28.59 59.23 -5.54
CA SER A 2 -28.48 58.42 -4.32
C SER A 2 -29.58 57.38 -4.29
N LYS A 3 -29.31 56.21 -3.65
CA LYS A 3 -30.28 55.12 -3.44
C LYS A 3 -30.37 54.78 -1.95
N PRO A 4 -31.51 54.29 -1.45
CA PRO A 4 -31.59 53.80 -0.08
C PRO A 4 -30.88 52.44 0.06
N CYS A 5 -30.11 52.29 1.14
CA CYS A 5 -29.52 51.02 1.50
C CYS A 5 -30.60 49.94 1.75
N LYS A 6 -30.42 48.75 1.22
CA LYS A 6 -31.37 47.63 1.39
C LYS A 6 -31.56 47.20 2.84
N SER A 7 -30.53 47.37 3.68
CA SER A 7 -30.52 46.93 5.07
C SER A 7 -30.93 48.04 6.05
N CYS A 8 -30.23 49.18 6.09
CA CYS A 8 -30.46 50.23 7.08
C CYS A 8 -31.22 51.44 6.55
N LYS A 9 -31.64 51.45 5.27
CA LYS A 9 -32.39 52.51 4.58
C LYS A 9 -31.65 53.85 4.46
N GLU A 10 -30.43 53.98 4.92
CA GLU A 10 -29.58 55.17 4.76
C GLU A 10 -29.37 55.50 3.29
N GLN A 11 -29.30 56.75 2.95
CA GLN A 11 -29.00 57.22 1.57
C GLN A 11 -27.53 56.99 1.27
N ILE A 12 -27.24 56.21 0.25
CA ILE A 12 -25.89 55.86 -0.20
C ILE A 12 -25.75 56.19 -1.68
N ASP A 13 -24.54 56.34 -2.12
CA ASP A 13 -24.23 56.53 -3.54
C ASP A 13 -24.82 55.40 -4.39
N GLU A 14 -25.36 55.74 -5.56
CA GLU A 14 -25.97 54.76 -6.47
C GLU A 14 -24.99 53.68 -6.92
N ALA A 15 -23.72 54.03 -7.09
CA ALA A 15 -22.63 53.11 -7.43
C ALA A 15 -22.12 52.31 -6.26
N ALA A 16 -22.50 52.67 -5.00
CA ALA A 16 -21.96 51.99 -3.82
C ALA A 16 -22.32 50.51 -3.79
N THR A 17 -21.31 49.67 -3.68
CA THR A 17 -21.45 48.21 -3.58
C THR A 17 -21.60 47.72 -2.15
N LYS A 18 -21.18 48.55 -1.16
CA LYS A 18 -21.25 48.30 0.28
C LYS A 18 -21.74 49.59 0.98
N CYS A 19 -22.62 49.45 1.95
CA CYS A 19 -23.08 50.57 2.73
C CYS A 19 -21.97 51.04 3.72
N PRO A 20 -21.60 52.35 3.76
CA PRO A 20 -20.61 52.83 4.68
C PRO A 20 -21.06 52.77 6.16
N LYS A 21 -22.37 52.85 6.42
CA LYS A 21 -22.94 52.88 7.78
C LYS A 21 -23.12 51.48 8.38
N CYS A 22 -23.80 50.55 7.66
CA CYS A 22 -24.10 49.21 8.17
C CYS A 22 -23.21 48.13 7.55
N GLN A 23 -22.32 48.47 6.63
CA GLN A 23 -21.44 47.59 5.90
C GLN A 23 -22.07 46.45 5.10
N ALA A 24 -23.41 46.44 4.99
CA ALA A 24 -24.12 45.44 4.21
C ALA A 24 -23.86 45.60 2.71
N TYR A 25 -23.64 44.47 2.05
CA TYR A 25 -23.48 44.44 0.59
C TYR A 25 -24.79 44.70 -0.10
N GLN A 26 -24.78 45.57 -1.10
CA GLN A 26 -25.97 45.98 -1.85
C GLN A 26 -26.35 44.96 -2.94
N LYS A 27 -25.39 44.15 -3.37
CA LYS A 27 -25.57 43.07 -4.33
C LYS A 27 -25.17 41.75 -3.68
N TRP A 28 -26.05 40.76 -3.67
CA TRP A 28 -25.85 39.46 -3.02
C TRP A 28 -24.62 38.69 -3.54
N TYR A 29 -24.37 38.76 -4.87
CA TYR A 29 -23.23 38.06 -5.51
C TYR A 29 -21.87 38.71 -5.18
N ARG A 30 -21.83 39.85 -4.51
CA ARG A 30 -20.60 40.46 -3.99
C ARG A 30 -20.36 40.19 -2.50
N ASN A 31 -21.28 39.49 -1.86
CA ASN A 31 -21.07 39.03 -0.49
C ASN A 31 -20.28 37.76 -0.51
N PRO A 32 -19.05 37.74 0.04
CA PRO A 32 -18.16 36.56 -0.01
C PRO A 32 -18.78 35.32 0.66
N GLN A 33 -19.66 35.50 1.64
CA GLN A 33 -20.36 34.40 2.31
C GLN A 33 -21.29 33.63 1.37
N TYR A 34 -22.04 34.33 0.50
CA TYR A 34 -22.93 33.67 -0.45
C TYR A 34 -22.18 33.06 -1.63
N VAL A 35 -21.07 33.70 -2.05
CA VAL A 35 -20.24 33.19 -3.12
C VAL A 35 -19.54 31.90 -2.68
N SER A 36 -19.00 31.84 -1.47
CA SER A 36 -18.36 30.61 -0.95
C SER A 36 -19.38 29.47 -0.78
N LEU A 37 -20.60 29.75 -0.36
CA LEU A 37 -21.69 28.77 -0.24
C LEU A 37 -22.06 28.16 -1.59
N LEU A 38 -22.03 28.95 -2.65
CA LEU A 38 -22.34 28.52 -4.02
C LEU A 38 -21.22 27.62 -4.61
N PHE A 39 -19.98 27.83 -4.18
CA PHE A 39 -18.84 27.00 -4.58
C PHE A 39 -18.69 25.71 -3.77
N LEU A 40 -19.31 25.64 -2.58
CA LEU A 40 -19.20 24.46 -1.69
C LEU A 40 -19.58 23.14 -2.39
N PRO A 41 -20.71 23.02 -3.12
CA PRO A 41 -21.05 21.78 -3.80
C PRO A 41 -20.02 21.39 -4.87
N PHE A 42 -19.44 22.36 -5.57
CA PHE A 42 -18.38 22.09 -6.56
C PHE A 42 -17.13 21.56 -5.90
N VAL A 43 -16.73 22.10 -4.74
CA VAL A 43 -15.58 21.60 -3.98
C VAL A 43 -15.86 20.18 -3.48
N VAL A 44 -17.05 19.90 -2.97
CA VAL A 44 -17.44 18.56 -2.52
C VAL A 44 -17.41 17.56 -3.66
N VAL A 45 -17.99 17.88 -4.83
CA VAL A 45 -17.97 17.03 -6.01
C VAL A 45 -16.54 16.81 -6.51
N PHE A 46 -15.72 17.84 -6.53
CA PHE A 46 -14.30 17.74 -6.92
C PHE A 46 -13.50 16.84 -5.98
N LEU A 47 -13.70 16.99 -4.67
CA LEU A 47 -13.06 16.12 -3.67
C LEU A 47 -13.53 14.66 -3.81
N PHE A 48 -14.83 14.47 -4.04
CA PHE A 48 -15.38 13.11 -4.23
C PHE A 48 -14.85 12.46 -5.52
N TRP A 49 -14.77 13.23 -6.60
CA TRP A 49 -14.20 12.77 -7.87
C TRP A 49 -12.73 12.41 -7.73
N ASN A 50 -11.97 13.28 -7.07
CA ASN A 50 -10.54 13.06 -6.85
C ASN A 50 -10.26 11.86 -5.94
N THR A 51 -11.04 11.66 -4.88
CA THR A 51 -10.91 10.48 -4.00
C THR A 51 -11.34 9.19 -4.68
N SER A 52 -12.32 9.22 -5.58
CA SER A 52 -12.72 8.05 -6.38
C SER A 52 -11.61 7.66 -7.37
N HIS A 53 -10.97 8.64 -8.00
CA HIS A 53 -9.84 8.41 -8.90
C HIS A 53 -8.60 7.88 -8.15
N LEU A 54 -8.34 8.39 -6.94
CA LEU A 54 -7.23 7.92 -6.10
C LEU A 54 -7.45 6.47 -5.61
N ARG A 55 -8.69 6.05 -5.35
CA ARG A 55 -8.97 4.65 -4.98
C ARG A 55 -8.58 3.66 -6.07
N HIS A 56 -8.80 3.98 -7.33
CA HIS A 56 -8.36 3.14 -8.45
C HIS A 56 -6.83 3.03 -8.57
N LEU A 57 -6.10 4.05 -8.08
CA LEU A 57 -4.63 4.01 -8.08
C LEU A 57 -4.05 3.27 -6.86
N THR A 58 -4.87 3.04 -5.82
CA THR A 58 -4.45 2.33 -4.60
C THR A 58 -4.96 0.88 -4.53
N ASP A 59 -5.74 0.42 -5.50
CA ASP A 59 -6.12 -0.99 -5.64
C ASP A 59 -4.92 -1.79 -6.17
N HIS A 60 -3.88 -1.89 -5.32
CA HIS A 60 -2.81 -2.85 -5.54
C HIS A 60 -3.38 -4.25 -5.39
N PRO A 61 -3.12 -5.13 -6.34
CA PRO A 61 -3.50 -6.52 -6.17
C PRO A 61 -2.82 -7.03 -4.89
N THR A 62 -3.62 -7.25 -3.87
CA THR A 62 -3.12 -7.74 -2.59
C THR A 62 -2.60 -9.17 -2.79
N PHE A 63 -1.47 -9.49 -2.21
CA PHE A 63 -0.87 -10.82 -2.22
C PHE A 63 -1.91 -11.91 -1.93
N SER A 64 -2.84 -11.65 -1.01
CA SER A 64 -3.90 -12.59 -0.63
C SER A 64 -4.79 -13.06 -1.80
N ALA A 65 -4.99 -12.22 -2.82
CA ALA A 65 -5.78 -12.58 -4.01
C ALA A 65 -5.04 -13.51 -4.99
N TYR A 66 -3.75 -13.75 -4.78
CA TYR A 66 -2.90 -14.54 -5.67
C TYR A 66 -2.20 -15.71 -4.96
N LEU A 67 -2.58 -15.99 -3.72
CA LEU A 67 -1.99 -17.07 -2.92
C LEU A 67 -2.07 -18.43 -3.60
N ASP A 68 -3.15 -18.72 -4.32
CA ASP A 68 -3.37 -19.95 -5.07
C ASP A 68 -2.48 -20.07 -6.32
N LYS A 69 -1.96 -18.95 -6.81
CA LYS A 69 -1.12 -18.86 -8.01
C LYS A 69 0.39 -18.78 -7.69
N LEU A 70 0.71 -18.57 -6.42
CA LEU A 70 2.09 -18.48 -5.95
C LEU A 70 2.41 -19.70 -5.10
N ASN A 71 3.33 -20.53 -5.56
CA ASN A 71 3.73 -21.73 -4.86
C ASN A 71 5.21 -21.68 -4.48
N VAL A 72 5.51 -22.11 -3.25
CA VAL A 72 6.89 -22.16 -2.73
C VAL A 72 7.22 -23.58 -2.34
N SER A 73 8.39 -24.04 -2.78
CA SER A 73 8.89 -25.37 -2.45
C SER A 73 10.39 -25.35 -2.13
N ILE A 74 10.80 -26.19 -1.21
CA ILE A 74 12.20 -26.42 -0.89
C ILE A 74 12.77 -27.37 -1.96
N VAL A 75 13.86 -26.93 -2.60
CA VAL A 75 14.56 -27.74 -3.60
C VAL A 75 15.75 -28.47 -2.99
N ARG A 76 16.54 -27.77 -2.19
CA ARG A 76 17.77 -28.31 -1.60
C ARG A 76 18.14 -27.56 -0.32
N GLU A 77 18.78 -28.29 0.57
CA GLU A 77 19.42 -27.75 1.76
C GLU A 77 20.89 -28.15 1.78
N ASP A 78 21.75 -27.15 1.87
CA ASP A 78 23.19 -27.36 1.93
C ASP A 78 23.77 -26.79 3.23
N PRO A 79 24.80 -27.43 3.81
CA PRO A 79 25.57 -26.77 4.85
C PRO A 79 26.30 -25.58 4.23
N ASP A 80 26.32 -24.45 4.92
CA ASP A 80 27.17 -23.34 4.52
C ASP A 80 28.64 -23.77 4.68
N GLY A 81 29.38 -23.77 3.56
CA GLY A 81 30.81 -24.12 3.55
C GLY A 81 31.73 -23.12 4.23
N SER A 82 31.16 -22.01 4.78
CA SER A 82 31.96 -21.04 5.54
C SER A 82 32.28 -21.55 6.93
N SER A 83 33.54 -21.60 7.25
CA SER A 83 34.09 -22.09 8.54
C SER A 83 33.75 -21.20 9.76
N ILE A 84 33.04 -20.08 9.57
CA ILE A 84 32.87 -19.04 10.60
C ILE A 84 31.46 -18.99 11.19
N GLY A 85 30.55 -19.78 10.71
CA GLY A 85 29.20 -19.79 11.28
C GLY A 85 28.40 -20.97 10.79
N LYS A 86 27.84 -21.70 11.72
CA LYS A 86 26.91 -22.80 11.44
C LYS A 86 25.64 -22.29 10.76
N LYS A 87 25.75 -21.79 9.54
CA LYS A 87 24.58 -21.39 8.72
C LYS A 87 24.20 -22.57 7.81
N ARG A 88 22.96 -22.63 7.42
CA ARG A 88 22.48 -23.53 6.38
C ARG A 88 21.88 -22.73 5.24
N LEU A 89 22.14 -23.16 4.04
CA LEU A 89 21.64 -22.58 2.82
C LEU A 89 20.44 -23.38 2.35
N LEU A 90 19.29 -22.74 2.29
CA LEU A 90 18.06 -23.33 1.83
C LEU A 90 17.74 -22.79 0.43
N THR A 91 17.84 -23.63 -0.59
CA THR A 91 17.42 -23.28 -1.94
C THR A 91 15.93 -23.50 -2.07
N VAL A 92 15.22 -22.42 -2.33
CA VAL A 92 13.75 -22.38 -2.45
C VAL A 92 13.39 -22.03 -3.88
N LYS A 93 12.40 -22.75 -4.41
CA LYS A 93 11.76 -22.44 -5.69
C LYS A 93 10.47 -21.68 -5.44
N LEU A 94 10.33 -20.53 -6.06
CA LEU A 94 9.09 -19.75 -6.10
C LEU A 94 8.50 -19.85 -7.52
N ASP A 95 7.33 -20.48 -7.63
CA ASP A 95 6.57 -20.61 -8.87
C ASP A 95 5.49 -19.55 -8.91
N ASN A 96 5.52 -18.71 -9.92
CA ASN A 96 4.51 -17.69 -10.19
C ASN A 96 3.65 -18.11 -11.39
N ARG A 97 2.42 -18.50 -11.14
CA ARG A 97 1.41 -18.85 -12.17
C ARG A 97 0.44 -17.71 -12.46
N SER A 98 0.74 -16.52 -11.93
CA SER A 98 -0.08 -15.33 -12.18
C SER A 98 0.41 -14.56 -13.40
N ASP A 99 -0.40 -13.62 -13.84
CA ASP A 99 -0.11 -12.67 -14.92
C ASP A 99 0.67 -11.43 -14.43
N LYS A 100 1.06 -11.40 -13.15
CA LYS A 100 1.74 -10.28 -12.52
C LYS A 100 3.22 -10.56 -12.28
N THR A 101 4.02 -9.51 -12.33
CA THR A 101 5.40 -9.53 -11.84
C THR A 101 5.41 -9.27 -10.34
N TRP A 102 6.15 -10.08 -9.62
CA TRP A 102 6.28 -9.98 -8.18
C TRP A 102 7.72 -9.66 -7.78
N LYS A 103 7.86 -8.89 -6.69
CA LYS A 103 9.17 -8.43 -6.18
C LYS A 103 9.25 -8.62 -4.67
N ARG A 104 10.47 -8.72 -4.15
CA ARG A 104 10.79 -8.73 -2.72
C ARG A 104 9.99 -9.73 -1.89
N PRO A 105 10.01 -11.02 -2.23
CA PRO A 105 9.29 -12.01 -1.46
C PRO A 105 9.82 -12.10 -0.03
N LYS A 106 8.89 -12.28 0.91
CA LYS A 106 9.17 -12.57 2.31
C LYS A 106 8.75 -14.00 2.62
N PHE A 107 9.65 -14.75 3.18
CA PHE A 107 9.45 -16.16 3.51
C PHE A 107 9.47 -16.35 5.03
N GLN A 108 8.62 -17.22 5.52
CA GLN A 108 8.72 -17.81 6.84
C GLN A 108 9.21 -19.25 6.69
N VAL A 109 10.32 -19.56 7.34
CA VAL A 109 10.89 -20.91 7.38
C VAL A 109 10.77 -21.46 8.78
N GLU A 110 10.01 -22.54 8.91
CA GLU A 110 9.80 -23.27 10.16
C GLU A 110 10.66 -24.52 10.15
N SER A 111 11.43 -24.73 11.21
CA SER A 111 12.16 -25.97 11.47
C SER A 111 11.34 -26.80 12.45
N LEU A 112 11.07 -28.05 12.10
CA LEU A 112 10.18 -28.95 12.83
C LEU A 112 10.96 -30.15 13.36
N ASP A 113 10.62 -30.65 14.53
CA ASP A 113 11.09 -31.94 15.05
C ASP A 113 10.36 -33.12 14.40
N ALA A 114 10.69 -34.35 14.87
CA ALA A 114 10.08 -35.58 14.38
C ALA A 114 8.57 -35.68 14.68
N GLU A 115 8.10 -35.01 15.72
CA GLU A 115 6.71 -34.94 16.15
C GLU A 115 5.93 -33.82 15.45
N GLY A 116 6.59 -33.00 14.60
CA GLY A 116 5.99 -31.88 13.88
C GLY A 116 5.87 -30.60 14.70
N LYS A 117 6.51 -30.52 15.85
CA LYS A 117 6.55 -29.33 16.68
C LYS A 117 7.56 -28.32 16.12
N VAL A 118 7.20 -27.06 16.13
CA VAL A 118 8.09 -25.97 15.65
C VAL A 118 9.22 -25.75 16.66
N LEU A 119 10.44 -25.98 16.23
CA LEU A 119 11.66 -25.70 16.98
C LEU A 119 12.14 -24.26 16.79
N SER A 120 12.00 -23.74 15.60
CA SER A 120 12.32 -22.35 15.27
C SER A 120 11.50 -21.88 14.07
N ALA A 121 11.23 -20.57 14.02
CA ALA A 121 10.65 -19.91 12.88
C ALA A 121 11.49 -18.66 12.56
N GLU A 122 11.91 -18.52 11.30
CA GLU A 122 12.70 -17.40 10.83
C GLU A 122 11.98 -16.70 9.68
N HIS A 123 11.99 -15.37 9.72
CA HIS A 123 11.51 -14.54 8.61
C HIS A 123 12.69 -14.08 7.78
N LEU A 124 12.67 -14.42 6.50
CA LEU A 124 13.71 -14.12 5.54
C LEU A 124 13.12 -13.41 4.33
N SER A 125 13.88 -12.49 3.75
CA SER A 125 13.45 -11.73 2.58
C SER A 125 14.58 -11.65 1.55
N ASP A 126 14.22 -11.75 0.29
CA ASP A 126 15.12 -11.46 -0.81
C ASP A 126 14.67 -10.18 -1.52
N TYR A 127 15.36 -9.10 -1.21
CA TYR A 127 15.03 -7.76 -1.72
C TYR A 127 15.33 -7.56 -3.20
N ASN A 128 16.16 -8.40 -3.77
CA ASN A 128 16.59 -8.31 -5.18
C ASN A 128 15.82 -9.26 -6.10
N LEU A 129 15.05 -10.18 -5.52
CA LEU A 129 14.32 -11.17 -6.31
C LEU A 129 13.13 -10.53 -7.03
N VAL A 130 13.08 -10.81 -8.32
CA VAL A 130 11.96 -10.45 -9.20
C VAL A 130 11.48 -11.72 -9.88
N VAL A 131 10.18 -11.96 -9.82
CA VAL A 131 9.55 -13.15 -10.42
C VAL A 131 8.59 -12.71 -11.50
N ALA A 132 8.93 -12.99 -12.75
CA ALA A 132 8.12 -12.63 -13.91
C ALA A 132 6.80 -13.44 -13.95
N PRO A 133 5.80 -12.98 -14.71
CA PRO A 133 4.57 -13.73 -14.92
C PRO A 133 4.84 -15.14 -15.48
N ASN A 134 4.05 -16.12 -15.03
CA ASN A 134 4.13 -17.50 -15.50
C ASN A 134 5.53 -18.09 -15.51
N SER A 135 6.34 -17.74 -14.52
CA SER A 135 7.73 -18.17 -14.42
C SER A 135 8.05 -18.75 -13.04
N SER A 136 9.18 -19.41 -12.95
CA SER A 136 9.72 -19.88 -11.69
C SER A 136 11.15 -19.39 -11.49
N VAL A 137 11.51 -19.14 -10.24
CA VAL A 137 12.82 -18.65 -9.87
C VAL A 137 13.34 -19.42 -8.65
N LEU A 138 14.64 -19.60 -8.59
CA LEU A 138 15.34 -20.18 -7.43
C LEU A 138 16.00 -19.05 -6.65
N THR A 139 15.84 -19.08 -5.33
CA THR A 139 16.57 -18.21 -4.43
C THR A 139 17.17 -19.01 -3.29
N THR A 140 18.28 -18.51 -2.75
CA THR A 140 18.98 -19.15 -1.65
C THR A 140 18.84 -18.32 -0.39
N LEU A 141 18.24 -18.89 0.63
CA LEU A 141 18.00 -18.28 1.93
C LEU A 141 19.04 -18.79 2.92
N SER A 142 19.63 -17.88 3.70
CA SER A 142 20.60 -18.24 4.74
C SER A 142 19.89 -18.34 6.09
N LEU A 143 19.80 -19.55 6.62
CA LEU A 143 19.20 -19.85 7.91
C LEU A 143 20.24 -19.79 9.04
N ARG A 144 19.83 -19.31 10.20
CA ARG A 144 20.59 -19.50 11.43
C ARG A 144 20.49 -20.97 11.86
N VAL A 145 21.53 -21.45 12.53
CA VAL A 145 21.54 -22.85 12.92
C VAL A 145 20.75 -23.09 14.19
N VAL A 146 19.70 -23.86 14.04
CA VAL A 146 19.20 -24.76 15.09
C VAL A 146 20.08 -26.00 15.08
N PRO A 147 20.40 -26.65 16.23
CA PRO A 147 21.16 -27.91 16.22
C PRO A 147 20.57 -28.90 15.22
N ALA A 148 21.37 -29.28 14.23
CA ALA A 148 20.90 -30.07 13.08
C ALA A 148 20.29 -31.42 13.48
N GLU A 149 20.71 -31.94 14.61
CA GLU A 149 20.27 -33.22 15.16
C GLU A 149 18.80 -33.20 15.62
N ALA A 150 18.23 -32.01 15.90
CA ALA A 150 16.87 -31.86 16.36
C ALA A 150 15.86 -31.62 15.23
N VAL A 151 16.33 -31.22 14.03
CA VAL A 151 15.44 -30.82 12.93
C VAL A 151 15.19 -32.04 12.03
N ALA A 152 13.94 -32.52 12.03
CA ALA A 152 13.52 -33.62 11.16
C ALA A 152 12.95 -33.10 9.81
N ASN A 153 12.30 -31.94 9.79
CA ASN A 153 11.68 -31.39 8.59
C ASN A 153 11.71 -29.86 8.57
N ARG A 154 11.54 -29.28 7.39
CA ARG A 154 11.37 -27.83 7.22
C ARG A 154 10.19 -27.52 6.36
N LYS A 155 9.49 -26.45 6.75
CA LYS A 155 8.37 -25.89 6.01
C LYS A 155 8.70 -24.46 5.63
N VAL A 156 8.52 -24.12 4.37
CA VAL A 156 8.64 -22.74 3.88
C VAL A 156 7.27 -22.25 3.46
N THR A 157 6.96 -21.02 3.85
CA THR A 157 5.71 -20.36 3.51
C THR A 157 6.03 -18.96 3.01
N LEU A 158 5.38 -18.53 1.93
CA LEU A 158 5.43 -17.16 1.46
C LEU A 158 4.48 -16.33 2.31
N THR A 159 5.00 -15.35 3.04
CA THR A 159 4.21 -14.52 3.96
C THR A 159 3.79 -13.21 3.33
N ASP A 160 4.60 -12.70 2.40
CA ASP A 160 4.32 -11.44 1.73
C ASP A 160 5.12 -11.34 0.42
N ILE A 161 4.62 -10.56 -0.53
CA ILE A 161 5.32 -10.26 -1.78
C ILE A 161 4.71 -9.01 -2.40
N GLU A 162 5.52 -8.15 -2.96
CA GLU A 162 5.09 -6.90 -3.57
C GLU A 162 4.82 -7.11 -5.06
N SER A 163 3.70 -6.59 -5.56
CA SER A 163 3.45 -6.55 -7.00
C SER A 163 4.17 -5.36 -7.65
N ASP A 164 4.65 -5.54 -8.87
CA ASP A 164 5.10 -4.43 -9.70
C ASP A 164 3.89 -3.62 -10.19
N LEU A 165 3.98 -2.31 -10.07
CA LEU A 165 2.89 -1.37 -10.39
C LEU A 165 2.84 -0.94 -11.86
N PHE A 166 3.64 -1.55 -12.73
CA PHE A 166 3.70 -1.18 -14.14
C PHE A 166 3.33 -2.32 -15.06
#